data_1fd5344cfdd0b17f18b2eeb0847cc9de
#
_entry.id   1fd5344cfdd0b17f18b2eeb0847cc9de
#
_cell.length_a   1.000
_cell.length_b   1.000
_cell.length_c   1.000
_cell.angle_alpha   90.00
_cell.angle_beta   90.00
_cell.angle_gamma   90.00
#
_symmetry.space_group_name_H-M   'P 1'
#
loop_
_entity.id
_entity.type
_entity.pdbx_description
1 polymer ?
#
loop_
_entity_poly.entity_id
_entity_poly.type
_entity_poly.pdbx_seq_one_letter_code
_entity_poly.pdbx_strand_id
1 'polypeptide(L)'
;MIMKKLMMMALMAAAATTAFAQDDLVKQAKKQLGSNDFDQAAATLAPALTSDATADKAAAWNLQVDIMAGKFQAIQAKMVENQVAGKQVPFDTLGMNNAAYEALKAAIECDKYDVQPNEKGKVKIRFRQNNQQRVQNIRLNLINAGLYDYNHKNMEGALAKWALYLDSPLEALFTGVPDVADLSKDQYRSEIAYYAGLVAYQMKDHATAVKYAKMASEDPKKANEASEIILFSMKETMKTQADSTEYVNMLKKLHKDSPEEERFFNLLMEFYTRSNNMKALSEWAEEEIALNAENKMAWALKGEVQMNNREWDAAVESYKKAIEIDPDFIQCIFNAGVCLNSKAIELKDKLADKNTGGLTKANADKVKAILTEALPYLERAQELDPDREKVKWAYPLYQIYYSLGNKAKSDEMEAIVNGGN
;
A
#
# COMPACT_ATOMS: atom_id res chain seq x y z
N MET A 1 28.91 7.39 -55.87
CA MET A 1 28.94 5.96 -55.54
C MET A 1 30.18 5.55 -54.74
N ILE A 2 31.36 6.08 -55.03
CA ILE A 2 32.64 5.79 -54.36
C ILE A 2 32.64 6.27 -52.87
N MET A 3 32.15 7.48 -52.58
CA MET A 3 32.08 8.02 -51.22
C MET A 3 31.16 7.21 -50.29
N LYS A 4 30.02 6.70 -50.78
CA LYS A 4 29.15 5.81 -49.97
C LYS A 4 29.84 4.46 -49.67
N LYS A 5 30.63 3.91 -50.59
CA LYS A 5 31.38 2.68 -50.33
C LYS A 5 32.54 2.90 -49.36
N LEU A 6 33.24 4.05 -49.44
CA LEU A 6 34.27 4.43 -48.47
C LEU A 6 33.72 4.70 -47.09
N MET A 7 32.54 5.37 -46.95
CA MET A 7 31.85 5.57 -45.69
C MET A 7 31.38 4.25 -45.07
N MET A 8 30.87 3.32 -45.92
CA MET A 8 30.43 2.00 -45.45
C MET A 8 31.61 1.13 -45.01
N MET A 9 32.76 1.20 -45.72
CA MET A 9 34.00 0.51 -45.31
C MET A 9 34.61 1.12 -44.04
N ALA A 10 34.56 2.44 -43.86
CA ALA A 10 35.03 3.09 -42.63
C ALA A 10 34.13 2.75 -41.44
N LEU A 11 32.81 2.68 -41.61
CA LEU A 11 31.86 2.21 -40.59
C LEU A 11 32.05 0.74 -40.26
N MET A 12 32.30 -0.14 -41.24
CA MET A 12 32.60 -1.55 -40.98
C MET A 12 33.97 -1.74 -40.30
N ALA A 13 34.97 -0.95 -40.64
CA ALA A 13 36.27 -1.00 -39.97
C ALA A 13 36.20 -0.49 -38.53
N ALA A 14 35.45 0.57 -38.27
CA ALA A 14 35.21 1.07 -36.92
C ALA A 14 34.39 0.07 -36.05
N ALA A 15 33.38 -0.57 -36.65
CA ALA A 15 32.61 -1.62 -35.97
C ALA A 15 33.47 -2.86 -35.67
N ALA A 16 34.32 -3.27 -36.58
CA ALA A 16 35.25 -4.39 -36.38
C ALA A 16 36.29 -4.10 -35.29
N THR A 17 36.85 -2.90 -35.24
CA THR A 17 37.82 -2.53 -34.17
C THR A 17 37.16 -2.49 -32.80
N THR A 18 35.90 -2.06 -32.67
CA THR A 18 35.18 -2.08 -31.41
C THR A 18 34.79 -3.51 -30.97
N ALA A 19 34.43 -4.39 -31.90
CA ALA A 19 34.16 -5.80 -31.61
C ALA A 19 35.39 -6.54 -31.09
N PHE A 20 36.56 -6.36 -31.77
CA PHE A 20 37.83 -6.93 -31.29
C PHE A 20 38.20 -6.43 -29.90
N ALA A 21 37.97 -5.15 -29.59
CA ALA A 21 38.23 -4.59 -28.28
C ALA A 21 37.36 -5.26 -27.19
N GLN A 22 36.09 -5.56 -27.48
CA GLN A 22 35.20 -6.23 -26.52
C GLN A 22 35.59 -7.70 -26.30
N ASP A 23 35.97 -8.42 -27.37
CA ASP A 23 36.44 -9.80 -27.24
C ASP A 23 37.75 -9.90 -26.44
N ASP A 24 38.63 -8.91 -26.54
CA ASP A 24 39.85 -8.86 -25.74
C ASP A 24 39.54 -8.60 -24.26
N LEU A 25 38.55 -7.76 -23.93
CA LEU A 25 38.09 -7.58 -22.56
C LEU A 25 37.53 -8.89 -21.97
N VAL A 26 36.72 -9.63 -22.73
CA VAL A 26 36.22 -10.95 -22.33
C VAL A 26 37.35 -11.93 -22.04
N LYS A 27 38.40 -12.01 -22.94
CA LYS A 27 39.57 -12.87 -22.71
C LYS A 27 40.36 -12.46 -21.46
N GLN A 28 40.56 -11.16 -21.28
CA GLN A 28 41.27 -10.62 -20.09
C GLN A 28 40.51 -10.95 -18.79
N ALA A 29 39.19 -10.70 -18.74
CA ALA A 29 38.37 -11.04 -17.60
C ALA A 29 38.41 -12.54 -17.27
N LYS A 30 38.39 -13.41 -18.32
CA LYS A 30 38.54 -14.86 -18.14
C LYS A 30 39.88 -15.25 -17.50
N LYS A 31 40.97 -14.57 -17.89
CA LYS A 31 42.30 -14.79 -17.30
C LYS A 31 42.32 -14.36 -15.82
N GLN A 32 41.74 -13.21 -15.50
CA GLN A 32 41.65 -12.69 -14.13
C GLN A 32 40.81 -13.62 -13.26
N LEU A 33 39.68 -14.15 -13.77
CA LEU A 33 38.87 -15.18 -13.09
C LEU A 33 39.74 -16.42 -12.75
N GLY A 34 40.57 -16.88 -13.68
CA GLY A 34 41.50 -18.00 -13.47
C GLY A 34 42.50 -17.76 -12.33
N SER A 35 42.75 -16.51 -11.97
CA SER A 35 43.60 -16.12 -10.84
C SER A 35 42.77 -15.80 -9.55
N ASN A 36 41.46 -16.06 -9.54
CA ASN A 36 40.50 -15.69 -8.51
C ASN A 36 40.43 -14.18 -8.20
N ASP A 37 40.81 -13.35 -9.15
CA ASP A 37 40.69 -11.90 -9.05
C ASP A 37 39.30 -11.46 -9.54
N PHE A 38 38.27 -11.81 -8.75
CA PHE A 38 36.87 -11.66 -9.13
C PHE A 38 36.46 -10.20 -9.38
N ASP A 39 36.92 -9.29 -8.54
CA ASP A 39 36.51 -7.87 -8.66
C ASP A 39 37.12 -7.22 -9.89
N GLN A 40 38.40 -7.51 -10.18
CA GLN A 40 39.06 -7.02 -11.37
C GLN A 40 38.47 -7.68 -12.63
N ALA A 41 38.14 -8.96 -12.59
CA ALA A 41 37.50 -9.68 -13.69
C ALA A 41 36.13 -9.06 -14.04
N ALA A 42 35.32 -8.77 -13.03
CA ALA A 42 34.01 -8.14 -13.21
C ALA A 42 34.15 -6.72 -13.80
N ALA A 43 35.05 -5.92 -13.24
CA ALA A 43 35.31 -4.56 -13.72
C ALA A 43 35.80 -4.55 -15.19
N THR A 44 36.69 -5.49 -15.54
CA THR A 44 37.19 -5.64 -16.91
C THR A 44 36.07 -6.07 -17.87
N LEU A 45 35.17 -6.94 -17.46
CA LEU A 45 34.08 -7.48 -18.27
C LEU A 45 32.95 -6.47 -18.49
N ALA A 46 32.70 -5.59 -17.54
CA ALA A 46 31.50 -4.72 -17.49
C ALA A 46 31.24 -3.96 -18.83
N PRO A 47 32.22 -3.36 -19.53
CA PRO A 47 31.98 -2.71 -20.82
C PRO A 47 31.48 -3.68 -21.91
N ALA A 48 31.95 -4.93 -21.89
CA ALA A 48 31.53 -5.94 -22.87
C ALA A 48 30.07 -6.41 -22.65
N LEU A 49 29.56 -6.37 -21.44
CA LEU A 49 28.16 -6.78 -21.12
C LEU A 49 27.14 -5.83 -21.75
N THR A 50 27.45 -4.55 -21.85
CA THR A 50 26.53 -3.50 -22.32
C THR A 50 26.74 -3.12 -23.78
N SER A 51 27.93 -3.41 -24.37
CA SER A 51 28.26 -3.05 -25.73
C SER A 51 27.52 -3.89 -26.78
N ASP A 52 26.90 -3.23 -27.76
CA ASP A 52 26.30 -3.93 -28.92
C ASP A 52 27.31 -4.55 -29.83
N ALA A 53 28.59 -4.14 -29.72
CA ALA A 53 29.71 -4.71 -30.50
C ALA A 53 30.23 -6.05 -29.93
N THR A 54 29.74 -6.52 -28.78
CA THR A 54 30.13 -7.81 -28.22
C THR A 54 29.58 -8.94 -29.08
N ALA A 55 30.46 -9.75 -29.67
CA ALA A 55 30.09 -10.77 -30.64
C ALA A 55 29.24 -11.91 -30.04
N ASP A 56 29.50 -12.33 -28.80
CA ASP A 56 28.77 -13.36 -28.10
C ASP A 56 28.34 -12.85 -26.72
N LYS A 57 27.23 -12.12 -26.69
CA LYS A 57 26.65 -11.57 -25.43
C LYS A 57 26.29 -12.67 -24.45
N ALA A 58 25.74 -13.79 -24.90
CA ALA A 58 25.40 -14.89 -24.00
C ALA A 58 26.66 -15.45 -23.32
N ALA A 59 27.76 -15.62 -24.01
CA ALA A 59 29.03 -16.07 -23.43
C ALA A 59 29.62 -15.01 -22.47
N ALA A 60 29.52 -13.72 -22.79
CA ALA A 60 29.97 -12.65 -21.90
C ALA A 60 29.16 -12.63 -20.59
N TRP A 61 27.83 -12.72 -20.67
CA TRP A 61 26.99 -12.81 -19.48
C TRP A 61 27.20 -14.11 -18.70
N ASN A 62 27.43 -15.25 -19.38
CA ASN A 62 27.81 -16.49 -18.69
C ASN A 62 29.14 -16.35 -17.94
N LEU A 63 30.13 -15.64 -18.50
CA LEU A 63 31.37 -15.34 -17.78
C LEU A 63 31.11 -14.47 -16.53
N GLN A 64 30.17 -13.53 -16.60
CA GLN A 64 29.76 -12.76 -15.41
C GLN A 64 29.15 -13.68 -14.33
N VAL A 65 28.35 -14.69 -14.73
CA VAL A 65 27.86 -15.71 -13.79
C VAL A 65 29.03 -16.46 -13.16
N ASP A 66 30.03 -16.91 -13.96
CA ASP A 66 31.21 -17.61 -13.46
C ASP A 66 31.98 -16.78 -12.44
N ILE A 67 32.17 -15.49 -12.70
CA ILE A 67 32.88 -14.55 -11.81
C ILE A 67 32.11 -14.36 -10.51
N MET A 68 30.82 -14.05 -10.55
CA MET A 68 30.04 -13.71 -9.37
C MET A 68 29.68 -14.95 -8.53
N ALA A 69 29.34 -16.07 -9.16
CA ALA A 69 29.14 -17.31 -8.44
C ALA A 69 30.46 -17.83 -7.82
N GLY A 70 31.58 -17.67 -8.51
CA GLY A 70 32.91 -17.99 -7.98
C GLY A 70 33.28 -17.13 -6.75
N LYS A 71 33.04 -15.81 -6.81
CA LYS A 71 33.23 -14.89 -5.68
C LYS A 71 32.36 -15.31 -4.49
N PHE A 72 31.06 -15.56 -4.74
CA PHE A 72 30.12 -16.03 -3.72
C PHE A 72 30.66 -17.29 -3.02
N GLN A 73 31.03 -18.32 -3.80
CA GLN A 73 31.54 -19.60 -3.28
C GLN A 73 32.83 -19.44 -2.48
N ALA A 74 33.76 -18.59 -2.95
CA ALA A 74 35.01 -18.35 -2.28
C ALA A 74 34.82 -17.71 -0.88
N ILE A 75 33.88 -16.75 -0.76
CA ILE A 75 33.56 -16.13 0.52
C ILE A 75 32.79 -17.11 1.42
N GLN A 76 31.84 -17.84 0.86
CA GLN A 76 31.06 -18.86 1.59
C GLN A 76 31.98 -19.95 2.16
N ALA A 77 32.97 -20.41 1.40
CA ALA A 77 33.95 -21.39 1.88
C ALA A 77 34.72 -20.88 3.11
N LYS A 78 35.15 -19.62 3.12
CA LYS A 78 35.79 -18.99 4.30
C LYS A 78 34.85 -18.91 5.50
N MET A 79 33.56 -18.61 5.26
CA MET A 79 32.55 -18.59 6.33
C MET A 79 32.42 -19.98 6.97
N VAL A 80 32.29 -21.02 6.15
CA VAL A 80 32.18 -22.41 6.63
C VAL A 80 33.47 -22.85 7.35
N GLU A 81 34.62 -22.53 6.82
CA GLU A 81 35.93 -22.82 7.45
C GLU A 81 36.00 -22.18 8.84
N ASN A 82 35.63 -20.92 8.99
CA ASN A 82 35.60 -20.23 10.27
C ASN A 82 34.63 -20.92 11.25
N GLN A 83 33.45 -21.30 10.78
CA GLN A 83 32.45 -21.98 11.60
C GLN A 83 32.94 -23.34 12.11
N VAL A 84 33.54 -24.14 11.24
CA VAL A 84 34.08 -25.47 11.58
C VAL A 84 35.27 -25.34 12.54
N ALA A 85 36.14 -24.34 12.35
CA ALA A 85 37.27 -24.08 13.21
C ALA A 85 36.92 -23.42 14.54
N GLY A 86 35.64 -23.08 14.80
CA GLY A 86 35.21 -22.34 15.99
C GLY A 86 35.80 -20.93 16.07
N LYS A 87 36.24 -20.36 14.95
CA LYS A 87 36.86 -19.03 14.88
C LYS A 87 35.80 -17.99 14.51
N GLN A 88 35.77 -16.89 15.25
CA GLN A 88 34.95 -15.71 14.87
C GLN A 88 35.77 -14.72 14.02
N VAL A 89 36.23 -15.16 12.86
CA VAL A 89 36.92 -14.27 11.91
C VAL A 89 35.92 -13.59 11.01
N PRO A 90 35.90 -12.25 10.93
CA PRO A 90 35.02 -11.54 10.01
C PRO A 90 35.23 -12.00 8.55
N PHE A 91 34.17 -12.17 7.83
CA PHE A 91 34.20 -12.40 6.38
C PHE A 91 33.38 -11.31 5.68
N ASP A 92 33.60 -11.16 4.40
CA ASP A 92 32.94 -10.10 3.59
C ASP A 92 31.46 -10.47 3.29
N THR A 93 30.60 -10.27 4.30
CA THR A 93 29.15 -10.53 4.18
C THR A 93 28.53 -9.70 3.07
N LEU A 94 28.90 -8.42 2.96
CA LEU A 94 28.36 -7.52 1.93
C LEU A 94 28.79 -7.98 0.53
N GLY A 95 30.08 -8.30 0.35
CA GLY A 95 30.61 -8.83 -0.90
C GLY A 95 29.95 -10.15 -1.30
N MET A 96 29.71 -11.06 -0.35
CA MET A 96 28.98 -12.31 -0.58
C MET A 96 27.55 -12.05 -1.06
N ASN A 97 26.81 -11.17 -0.36
CA ASN A 97 25.43 -10.84 -0.69
C ASN A 97 25.30 -10.18 -2.06
N ASN A 98 26.20 -9.27 -2.39
CA ASN A 98 26.24 -8.62 -3.70
C ASN A 98 26.64 -9.59 -4.81
N ALA A 99 27.58 -10.51 -4.54
CA ALA A 99 27.96 -11.53 -5.50
C ALA A 99 26.80 -12.49 -5.82
N ALA A 100 26.00 -12.88 -4.80
CA ALA A 100 24.79 -13.68 -5.00
C ALA A 100 23.75 -12.96 -5.89
N TYR A 101 23.51 -11.68 -5.61
CA TYR A 101 22.58 -10.83 -6.38
C TYR A 101 23.04 -10.72 -7.84
N GLU A 102 24.29 -10.36 -8.09
CA GLU A 102 24.82 -10.17 -9.42
C GLU A 102 24.95 -11.50 -10.20
N ALA A 103 25.20 -12.64 -9.52
CA ALA A 103 25.24 -13.95 -10.17
C ALA A 103 23.86 -14.34 -10.73
N LEU A 104 22.79 -14.18 -9.94
CA LEU A 104 21.43 -14.49 -10.39
C LEU A 104 20.99 -13.56 -11.52
N LYS A 105 21.23 -12.26 -11.38
CA LYS A 105 20.93 -11.26 -12.40
C LYS A 105 21.67 -11.57 -13.71
N ALA A 106 22.96 -11.89 -13.64
CA ALA A 106 23.76 -12.25 -14.81
C ALA A 106 23.25 -13.55 -15.47
N ALA A 107 22.79 -14.53 -14.71
CA ALA A 107 22.24 -15.76 -15.26
C ALA A 107 20.92 -15.52 -16.04
N ILE A 108 20.06 -14.64 -15.51
CA ILE A 108 18.83 -14.22 -16.20
C ILE A 108 19.17 -13.47 -17.49
N GLU A 109 20.10 -12.54 -17.46
CA GLU A 109 20.54 -11.83 -18.66
C GLU A 109 21.22 -12.76 -19.68
N CYS A 110 22.07 -13.69 -19.23
CA CYS A 110 22.65 -14.71 -20.08
C CYS A 110 21.57 -15.49 -20.84
N ASP A 111 20.52 -15.93 -20.13
CA ASP A 111 19.44 -16.72 -20.71
C ASP A 111 18.67 -15.94 -21.80
N LYS A 112 18.42 -14.64 -21.59
CA LYS A 112 17.76 -13.79 -22.58
C LYS A 112 18.53 -13.73 -23.92
N TYR A 113 19.85 -13.76 -23.89
CA TYR A 113 20.67 -13.79 -25.09
C TYR A 113 20.87 -15.21 -25.63
N ASP A 114 20.95 -16.23 -24.75
CA ASP A 114 21.22 -17.63 -25.15
C ASP A 114 20.07 -18.28 -25.93
N VAL A 115 18.84 -17.77 -25.75
CA VAL A 115 17.64 -18.22 -26.48
C VAL A 115 17.45 -17.50 -27.82
N GLN A 116 18.30 -16.53 -28.16
CA GLN A 116 18.17 -15.81 -29.43
C GLN A 116 18.66 -16.64 -30.62
N PRO A 117 18.00 -16.56 -31.77
CA PRO A 117 18.47 -17.24 -32.98
C PRO A 117 19.80 -16.66 -33.46
N ASN A 118 20.69 -17.54 -33.88
CA ASN A 118 21.93 -17.13 -34.57
C ASN A 118 21.65 -16.56 -35.98
N GLU A 119 22.71 -16.12 -36.70
CA GLU A 119 22.59 -15.60 -38.06
C GLU A 119 21.89 -16.53 -39.07
N LYS A 120 21.82 -17.83 -38.78
CA LYS A 120 21.15 -18.86 -39.61
C LYS A 120 19.70 -19.13 -39.11
N GLY A 121 19.17 -18.31 -38.19
CA GLY A 121 17.83 -18.47 -37.61
C GLY A 121 17.69 -19.66 -36.67
N LYS A 122 18.79 -20.32 -36.26
CA LYS A 122 18.73 -21.46 -35.32
C LYS A 122 18.99 -21.02 -33.90
N VAL A 123 18.10 -21.47 -32.96
CA VAL A 123 18.30 -21.32 -31.53
C VAL A 123 19.15 -22.47 -31.02
N LYS A 124 20.20 -22.19 -30.27
CA LYS A 124 21.02 -23.18 -29.58
C LYS A 124 21.27 -22.71 -28.15
N ILE A 125 20.50 -23.23 -27.20
CA ILE A 125 20.64 -22.94 -25.78
C ILE A 125 21.89 -23.65 -25.25
N ARG A 126 22.87 -22.89 -24.75
CA ARG A 126 24.20 -23.39 -24.34
C ARG A 126 24.40 -23.38 -22.83
N PHE A 127 23.85 -22.39 -22.14
CA PHE A 127 24.22 -22.05 -20.78
C PHE A 127 23.09 -22.26 -19.76
N ARG A 128 21.82 -22.33 -20.21
CA ARG A 128 20.63 -22.39 -19.32
C ARG A 128 20.77 -23.46 -18.24
N GLN A 129 20.99 -24.72 -18.61
CA GLN A 129 21.03 -25.83 -17.65
C GLN A 129 22.12 -25.63 -16.58
N ASN A 130 23.31 -25.25 -16.98
CA ASN A 130 24.41 -25.00 -16.04
C ASN A 130 24.12 -23.81 -15.12
N ASN A 131 23.53 -22.74 -15.65
CA ASN A 131 23.19 -21.58 -14.88
C ASN A 131 22.03 -21.87 -13.89
N GLN A 132 21.02 -22.62 -14.29
CA GLN A 132 19.99 -23.13 -13.37
C GLN A 132 20.62 -23.80 -12.14
N GLN A 133 21.52 -24.78 -12.36
CA GLN A 133 22.19 -25.52 -11.28
C GLN A 133 23.02 -24.63 -10.36
N ARG A 134 23.69 -23.61 -10.91
CA ARG A 134 24.54 -22.70 -10.15
C ARG A 134 23.72 -21.74 -9.28
N VAL A 135 22.66 -21.16 -9.83
CA VAL A 135 21.97 -20.03 -9.18
C VAL A 135 20.73 -20.40 -8.41
N GLN A 136 20.18 -21.62 -8.56
CA GLN A 136 18.99 -22.02 -7.79
C GLN A 136 19.19 -21.95 -6.27
N ASN A 137 20.37 -22.36 -5.78
CA ASN A 137 20.70 -22.28 -4.35
C ASN A 137 21.16 -20.86 -3.95
N ILE A 138 21.87 -20.17 -4.86
CA ILE A 138 22.29 -18.77 -4.65
C ILE A 138 21.07 -17.86 -4.49
N ARG A 139 19.98 -18.14 -5.19
CA ARG A 139 18.72 -17.40 -5.08
C ARG A 139 18.24 -17.30 -3.62
N LEU A 140 18.31 -18.37 -2.84
CA LEU A 140 17.87 -18.38 -1.44
C LEU A 140 18.68 -17.43 -0.55
N ASN A 141 19.94 -17.15 -0.89
CA ASN A 141 20.75 -16.18 -0.15
C ASN A 141 20.22 -14.75 -0.26
N LEU A 142 19.42 -14.44 -1.29
CA LEU A 142 18.85 -13.11 -1.46
C LEU A 142 17.87 -12.75 -0.34
N ILE A 143 17.29 -13.72 0.34
CA ILE A 143 16.47 -13.51 1.54
C ILE A 143 17.31 -12.83 2.62
N ASN A 144 18.42 -13.46 3.00
CA ASN A 144 19.31 -12.94 4.02
C ASN A 144 20.09 -11.70 3.55
N ALA A 145 20.40 -11.61 2.27
CA ALA A 145 21.05 -10.45 1.67
C ALA A 145 20.17 -9.20 1.74
N GLY A 146 18.87 -9.32 1.47
CA GLY A 146 17.91 -8.23 1.64
C GLY A 146 17.74 -7.85 3.11
N LEU A 147 17.68 -8.83 4.02
CA LEU A 147 17.61 -8.57 5.46
C LEU A 147 18.87 -7.85 5.98
N TYR A 148 20.04 -8.23 5.48
CA TYR A 148 21.29 -7.55 5.79
C TYR A 148 21.23 -6.07 5.40
N ASP A 149 20.82 -5.77 4.16
CA ASP A 149 20.68 -4.40 3.69
C ASP A 149 19.65 -3.62 4.48
N TYR A 150 18.50 -4.20 4.77
CA TYR A 150 17.45 -3.59 5.59
C TYR A 150 17.95 -3.17 6.96
N ASN A 151 18.68 -4.07 7.64
CA ASN A 151 19.26 -3.80 8.96
C ASN A 151 20.34 -2.71 8.93
N HIS A 152 21.01 -2.54 7.79
CA HIS A 152 21.99 -1.47 7.56
C HIS A 152 21.38 -0.20 6.93
N LYS A 153 20.04 -0.08 6.91
CA LYS A 153 19.30 1.08 6.38
C LYS A 153 19.47 1.30 4.86
N ASN A 154 19.91 0.29 4.14
CA ASN A 154 19.97 0.29 2.68
C ASN A 154 18.64 -0.26 2.10
N MET A 155 17.59 0.57 2.12
CA MET A 155 16.26 0.16 1.70
C MET A 155 16.21 -0.22 0.21
N GLU A 156 16.93 0.52 -0.65
CA GLU A 156 17.02 0.21 -2.09
C GLU A 156 17.68 -1.15 -2.33
N GLY A 157 18.78 -1.44 -1.63
CA GLY A 157 19.45 -2.72 -1.72
C GLY A 157 18.61 -3.89 -1.23
N ALA A 158 17.88 -3.70 -0.12
CA ALA A 158 16.96 -4.68 0.42
C ALA A 158 15.84 -5.00 -0.58
N LEU A 159 15.17 -3.97 -1.07
CA LEU A 159 14.10 -4.12 -2.06
C LEU A 159 14.59 -4.80 -3.35
N ALA A 160 15.75 -4.39 -3.87
CA ALA A 160 16.31 -4.97 -5.09
C ALA A 160 16.58 -6.48 -4.95
N LYS A 161 17.14 -6.91 -3.81
CA LYS A 161 17.44 -8.32 -3.53
C LYS A 161 16.20 -9.16 -3.32
N TRP A 162 15.24 -8.67 -2.53
CA TRP A 162 13.96 -9.35 -2.33
C TRP A 162 13.12 -9.39 -3.61
N ALA A 163 13.08 -8.29 -4.39
CA ALA A 163 12.41 -8.26 -5.69
C ALA A 163 12.98 -9.33 -6.64
N LEU A 164 14.30 -9.41 -6.76
CA LEU A 164 14.95 -10.43 -7.60
C LEU A 164 14.65 -11.86 -7.09
N TYR A 165 14.63 -12.08 -5.77
CA TYR A 165 14.20 -13.35 -5.19
C TYR A 165 12.77 -13.73 -5.59
N LEU A 166 11.83 -12.79 -5.48
CA LEU A 166 10.40 -13.02 -5.70
C LEU A 166 10.04 -13.15 -7.19
N ASP A 167 10.69 -12.40 -8.06
CA ASP A 167 10.36 -12.34 -9.48
C ASP A 167 11.12 -13.41 -10.29
N SER A 168 12.31 -13.81 -9.86
CA SER A 168 13.15 -14.77 -10.61
C SER A 168 12.48 -16.11 -10.95
N PRO A 169 11.60 -16.70 -10.13
CA PRO A 169 10.90 -17.94 -10.51
C PRO A 169 10.06 -17.84 -11.78
N LEU A 170 9.63 -16.64 -12.14
CA LEU A 170 8.83 -16.38 -13.33
C LEU A 170 9.69 -16.17 -14.60
N GLU A 171 11.01 -16.07 -14.44
CA GLU A 171 11.93 -15.89 -15.56
C GLU A 171 12.11 -17.19 -16.37
N ALA A 172 12.29 -17.04 -17.67
CA ALA A 172 12.47 -18.16 -18.59
C ALA A 172 13.63 -19.09 -18.20
N LEU A 173 14.64 -18.55 -17.52
CA LEU A 173 15.76 -19.33 -16.95
C LEU A 173 15.27 -20.49 -16.09
N PHE A 174 14.22 -20.33 -15.28
CA PHE A 174 13.75 -21.37 -14.36
C PHE A 174 12.62 -22.25 -14.93
N THR A 175 12.27 -22.09 -16.21
CA THR A 175 11.32 -22.97 -16.87
C THR A 175 11.81 -24.43 -16.76
N GLY A 176 10.98 -25.32 -16.24
CA GLY A 176 11.31 -26.73 -16.06
C GLY A 176 12.17 -27.06 -14.83
N VAL A 177 12.36 -26.10 -13.91
CA VAL A 177 12.98 -26.32 -12.59
C VAL A 177 11.88 -26.37 -11.51
N PRO A 178 11.30 -27.54 -11.17
CA PRO A 178 10.11 -27.65 -10.33
C PRO A 178 10.26 -27.03 -8.94
N ASP A 179 11.47 -27.09 -8.36
CA ASP A 179 11.73 -26.58 -7.01
C ASP A 179 11.82 -25.04 -6.96
N VAL A 180 11.86 -24.37 -8.10
CA VAL A 180 11.86 -22.92 -8.20
C VAL A 180 10.58 -22.40 -8.86
N ALA A 181 10.15 -23.05 -9.94
CA ALA A 181 8.99 -22.62 -10.72
C ALA A 181 7.65 -22.91 -10.03
N ASP A 182 7.60 -23.89 -9.12
CA ASP A 182 6.41 -24.19 -8.32
C ASP A 182 6.37 -23.28 -7.09
N LEU A 183 5.73 -22.14 -7.25
CA LEU A 183 5.62 -21.11 -6.22
C LEU A 183 4.96 -21.59 -4.92
N SER A 184 4.16 -22.66 -4.97
CA SER A 184 3.49 -23.22 -3.80
C SER A 184 4.46 -23.89 -2.82
N LYS A 185 5.66 -24.25 -3.28
CA LYS A 185 6.72 -24.84 -2.46
C LYS A 185 7.60 -23.79 -1.75
N ASP A 186 7.51 -22.54 -2.14
CA ASP A 186 8.33 -21.47 -1.57
C ASP A 186 7.72 -20.95 -0.26
N GLN A 187 8.09 -21.58 0.85
CA GLN A 187 7.58 -21.24 2.19
C GLN A 187 7.93 -19.81 2.65
N TYR A 188 8.89 -19.15 2.02
CA TYR A 188 9.32 -17.78 2.38
C TYR A 188 8.66 -16.72 1.52
N ARG A 189 8.01 -17.12 0.42
CA ARG A 189 7.50 -16.21 -0.61
C ARG A 189 6.61 -15.10 -0.04
N SER A 190 5.60 -15.47 0.72
CA SER A 190 4.63 -14.51 1.26
C SER A 190 5.25 -13.57 2.29
N GLU A 191 6.12 -14.08 3.15
CA GLU A 191 6.80 -13.26 4.14
C GLU A 191 7.77 -12.26 3.50
N ILE A 192 8.59 -12.71 2.54
CA ILE A 192 9.51 -11.81 1.83
C ILE A 192 8.74 -10.82 0.95
N ALA A 193 7.63 -11.21 0.35
CA ALA A 193 6.76 -10.32 -0.39
C ALA A 193 6.16 -9.23 0.51
N TYR A 194 5.77 -9.57 1.74
CA TYR A 194 5.32 -8.58 2.72
C TYR A 194 6.41 -7.55 3.04
N TYR A 195 7.64 -8.01 3.35
CA TYR A 195 8.75 -7.08 3.63
C TYR A 195 9.13 -6.23 2.42
N ALA A 196 9.13 -6.80 1.21
CA ALA A 196 9.37 -6.05 -0.02
C ALA A 196 8.28 -4.98 -0.25
N GLY A 197 7.01 -5.32 -0.02
CA GLY A 197 5.89 -4.38 -0.08
C GLY A 197 6.01 -3.26 0.95
N LEU A 198 6.37 -3.59 2.20
CA LEU A 198 6.54 -2.64 3.28
C LEU A 198 7.69 -1.64 2.99
N VAL A 199 8.84 -2.15 2.52
CA VAL A 199 9.98 -1.30 2.16
C VAL A 199 9.66 -0.40 0.97
N ALA A 200 9.01 -0.94 -0.06
CA ALA A 200 8.56 -0.14 -1.20
C ALA A 200 7.60 0.98 -0.77
N TYR A 201 6.66 0.68 0.15
CA TYR A 201 5.76 1.69 0.72
C TYR A 201 6.53 2.79 1.47
N GLN A 202 7.50 2.42 2.33
CA GLN A 202 8.36 3.38 3.04
C GLN A 202 9.16 4.27 2.09
N MET A 203 9.57 3.73 0.93
CA MET A 203 10.25 4.47 -0.13
C MET A 203 9.30 5.29 -1.01
N LYS A 204 7.99 5.22 -0.77
CA LYS A 204 6.92 5.84 -1.58
C LYS A 204 6.83 5.30 -3.01
N ASP A 205 7.37 4.11 -3.25
CA ASP A 205 7.13 3.35 -4.48
C ASP A 205 5.84 2.53 -4.32
N HIS A 206 4.71 3.22 -4.42
CA HIS A 206 3.40 2.64 -4.18
C HIS A 206 3.03 1.55 -5.18
N ALA A 207 3.51 1.64 -6.43
CA ALA A 207 3.26 0.61 -7.45
C ALA A 207 3.92 -0.71 -7.07
N THR A 208 5.20 -0.66 -6.69
CA THR A 208 5.95 -1.82 -6.21
C THR A 208 5.40 -2.34 -4.87
N ALA A 209 4.98 -1.44 -3.97
CA ALA A 209 4.35 -1.79 -2.71
C ALA A 209 3.07 -2.62 -2.93
N VAL A 210 2.17 -2.18 -3.80
CA VAL A 210 0.94 -2.91 -4.15
C VAL A 210 1.26 -4.27 -4.79
N LYS A 211 2.24 -4.32 -5.72
CA LYS A 211 2.66 -5.56 -6.38
C LYS A 211 3.02 -6.64 -5.36
N TYR A 212 3.93 -6.34 -4.45
CA TYR A 212 4.41 -7.33 -3.49
C TYR A 212 3.43 -7.57 -2.33
N ALA A 213 2.69 -6.57 -1.90
CA ALA A 213 1.64 -6.77 -0.91
C ALA A 213 0.51 -7.68 -1.44
N LYS A 214 0.09 -7.55 -2.71
CA LYS A 214 -0.84 -8.50 -3.36
C LYS A 214 -0.28 -9.93 -3.34
N MET A 215 1.00 -10.09 -3.62
CA MET A 215 1.67 -11.41 -3.54
C MET A 215 1.70 -11.96 -2.10
N ALA A 216 1.93 -11.11 -1.11
CA ALA A 216 1.91 -11.50 0.30
C ALA A 216 0.50 -11.91 0.76
N SER A 217 -0.55 -11.25 0.26
CA SER A 217 -1.94 -11.52 0.62
C SER A 217 -2.48 -12.86 0.11
N GLU A 218 -1.75 -13.57 -0.75
CA GLU A 218 -2.06 -14.95 -1.16
C GLU A 218 -1.98 -15.92 0.04
N ASP A 219 -1.18 -15.60 1.07
CA ASP A 219 -1.14 -16.34 2.33
C ASP A 219 -2.15 -15.75 3.33
N PRO A 220 -3.15 -16.51 3.81
CA PRO A 220 -4.12 -16.05 4.80
C PRO A 220 -3.49 -15.45 6.06
N LYS A 221 -2.29 -15.90 6.46
CA LYS A 221 -1.59 -15.40 7.64
C LYS A 221 -1.03 -13.98 7.45
N LYS A 222 -0.84 -13.56 6.21
CA LYS A 222 -0.30 -12.24 5.84
C LYS A 222 -1.35 -11.33 5.19
N ALA A 223 -2.53 -11.86 4.90
CA ALA A 223 -3.56 -11.16 4.13
C ALA A 223 -3.96 -9.81 4.76
N ASN A 224 -4.16 -9.76 6.08
CA ASN A 224 -4.56 -8.53 6.77
C ASN A 224 -3.46 -7.45 6.71
N GLU A 225 -2.23 -7.80 7.11
CA GLU A 225 -1.10 -6.86 7.12
C GLU A 225 -0.76 -6.37 5.70
N ALA A 226 -0.82 -7.26 4.71
CA ALA A 226 -0.59 -6.92 3.32
C ALA A 226 -1.69 -6.00 2.76
N SER A 227 -2.93 -6.22 3.15
CA SER A 227 -4.07 -5.41 2.75
C SER A 227 -3.95 -3.95 3.21
N GLU A 228 -3.34 -3.71 4.35
CA GLU A 228 -3.05 -2.34 4.81
C GLU A 228 -2.08 -1.62 3.88
N ILE A 229 -0.99 -2.29 3.49
CA ILE A 229 -0.02 -1.71 2.54
C ILE A 229 -0.71 -1.37 1.22
N ILE A 230 -1.58 -2.28 0.74
CA ILE A 230 -2.35 -2.07 -0.50
C ILE A 230 -3.26 -0.85 -0.34
N LEU A 231 -4.08 -0.78 0.71
CA LEU A 231 -5.02 0.31 0.94
C LEU A 231 -4.34 1.67 1.03
N PHE A 232 -3.27 1.78 1.82
CA PHE A 232 -2.54 3.04 1.96
C PHE A 232 -1.87 3.45 0.64
N SER A 233 -1.28 2.49 -0.08
CA SER A 233 -0.68 2.75 -1.38
C SER A 233 -1.71 3.16 -2.43
N MET A 234 -2.88 2.51 -2.46
CA MET A 234 -3.99 2.87 -3.36
C MET A 234 -4.51 4.28 -3.06
N LYS A 235 -4.65 4.65 -1.78
CA LYS A 235 -5.09 5.99 -1.38
C LYS A 235 -4.18 7.08 -1.95
N GLU A 236 -2.86 6.86 -1.98
CA GLU A 236 -1.88 7.81 -2.51
C GLU A 236 -1.82 7.86 -4.05
N THR A 237 -2.20 6.77 -4.72
CA THR A 237 -2.06 6.65 -6.18
C THR A 237 -3.37 6.75 -6.95
N MET A 238 -4.51 6.75 -6.27
CA MET A 238 -5.85 6.77 -6.84
C MET A 238 -6.08 8.01 -7.71
N LYS A 239 -6.38 7.82 -9.00
CA LYS A 239 -6.57 8.90 -9.98
C LYS A 239 -7.84 8.74 -10.81
N THR A 240 -8.35 7.53 -10.93
CA THR A 240 -9.48 7.20 -11.78
C THR A 240 -10.67 6.69 -10.97
N GLN A 241 -11.86 6.70 -11.59
CA GLN A 241 -13.04 6.09 -10.98
C GLN A 241 -12.86 4.59 -10.77
N ALA A 242 -12.11 3.92 -11.64
CA ALA A 242 -11.81 2.49 -11.48
C ALA A 242 -10.96 2.22 -10.23
N ASP A 243 -9.92 3.03 -9.99
CA ASP A 243 -9.08 2.94 -8.78
C ASP A 243 -9.92 3.14 -7.53
N SER A 244 -10.80 4.14 -7.55
CA SER A 244 -11.73 4.44 -6.44
C SER A 244 -12.68 3.28 -6.16
N THR A 245 -13.17 2.63 -7.19
CA THR A 245 -14.06 1.47 -7.07
C THR A 245 -13.31 0.26 -6.48
N GLU A 246 -12.08 0.01 -6.94
CA GLU A 246 -11.24 -1.07 -6.41
C GLU A 246 -10.92 -0.83 -4.92
N TYR A 247 -10.56 0.41 -4.54
CA TYR A 247 -10.31 0.81 -3.16
C TYR A 247 -11.53 0.55 -2.25
N VAL A 248 -12.71 1.02 -2.66
CA VAL A 248 -13.96 0.81 -1.92
C VAL A 248 -14.30 -0.67 -1.78
N ASN A 249 -14.18 -1.45 -2.86
CA ASN A 249 -14.45 -2.89 -2.83
C ASN A 249 -13.51 -3.62 -1.86
N MET A 250 -12.25 -3.22 -1.82
CA MET A 250 -11.28 -3.79 -0.88
C MET A 250 -11.63 -3.44 0.56
N LEU A 251 -11.99 -2.18 0.84
CA LEU A 251 -12.43 -1.77 2.17
C LEU A 251 -13.69 -2.52 2.62
N LYS A 252 -14.70 -2.66 1.74
CA LYS A 252 -15.92 -3.43 2.03
C LYS A 252 -15.59 -4.89 2.35
N LYS A 253 -14.66 -5.49 1.59
CA LYS A 253 -14.22 -6.86 1.85
C LYS A 253 -13.54 -6.99 3.22
N LEU A 254 -12.59 -6.11 3.54
CA LEU A 254 -11.87 -6.15 4.82
C LEU A 254 -12.79 -5.90 6.01
N HIS A 255 -13.74 -4.97 5.87
CA HIS A 255 -14.76 -4.75 6.90
C HIS A 255 -15.64 -5.98 7.11
N LYS A 256 -16.02 -6.66 6.04
CA LYS A 256 -16.80 -7.91 6.13
C LYS A 256 -16.02 -9.05 6.76
N ASP A 257 -14.72 -9.17 6.44
CA ASP A 257 -13.84 -10.23 6.93
C ASP A 257 -13.43 -10.00 8.41
N SER A 258 -13.44 -8.73 8.87
CA SER A 258 -13.09 -8.31 10.24
C SER A 258 -14.04 -7.20 10.73
N PRO A 259 -15.32 -7.53 11.01
CA PRO A 259 -16.35 -6.52 11.36
C PRO A 259 -16.10 -5.83 12.70
N GLU A 260 -15.28 -6.41 13.58
CA GLU A 260 -14.83 -5.80 14.84
C GLU A 260 -13.80 -4.68 14.64
N GLU A 261 -13.18 -4.60 13.46
CA GLU A 261 -12.20 -3.57 13.11
C GLU A 261 -12.89 -2.31 12.57
N GLU A 262 -13.33 -1.44 13.48
CA GLU A 262 -14.04 -0.18 13.14
C GLU A 262 -13.28 0.71 12.15
N ARG A 263 -11.94 0.55 12.02
CA ARG A 263 -11.12 1.37 11.11
C ARG A 263 -11.53 1.25 9.64
N PHE A 264 -11.94 0.07 9.18
CA PHE A 264 -12.35 -0.11 7.79
C PHE A 264 -13.69 0.58 7.51
N PHE A 265 -14.59 0.53 8.46
CA PHE A 265 -15.85 1.29 8.44
C PHE A 265 -15.55 2.80 8.38
N ASN A 266 -14.67 3.30 9.24
CA ASN A 266 -14.31 4.71 9.30
C ASN A 266 -13.62 5.19 8.00
N LEU A 267 -12.78 4.37 7.37
CA LEU A 267 -12.15 4.68 6.08
C LEU A 267 -13.17 4.74 4.94
N LEU A 268 -14.18 3.87 4.92
CA LEU A 268 -15.29 3.93 3.96
C LEU A 268 -16.11 5.20 4.14
N MET A 269 -16.46 5.53 5.38
CA MET A 269 -17.18 6.75 5.73
C MET A 269 -16.40 7.99 5.28
N GLU A 270 -15.10 8.07 5.60
CA GLU A 270 -14.21 9.15 5.17
C GLU A 270 -14.19 9.28 3.65
N PHE A 271 -14.04 8.16 2.94
CA PHE A 271 -13.99 8.14 1.49
C PHE A 271 -15.27 8.69 0.85
N TYR A 272 -16.43 8.19 1.26
CA TYR A 272 -17.73 8.61 0.71
C TYR A 272 -18.03 10.07 1.07
N THR A 273 -17.70 10.51 2.27
CA THR A 273 -17.88 11.91 2.71
C THR A 273 -17.00 12.85 1.89
N ARG A 274 -15.71 12.55 1.72
CA ARG A 274 -14.79 13.37 0.92
C ARG A 274 -15.16 13.42 -0.56
N SER A 275 -15.65 12.32 -1.11
CA SER A 275 -16.13 12.26 -2.50
C SER A 275 -17.51 12.90 -2.70
N ASN A 276 -18.13 13.42 -1.61
CA ASN A 276 -19.50 13.93 -1.59
C ASN A 276 -20.53 12.95 -2.18
N ASN A 277 -20.29 11.64 -2.03
CA ASN A 277 -21.15 10.60 -2.55
C ASN A 277 -22.14 10.12 -1.48
N MET A 278 -23.02 11.04 -1.04
CA MET A 278 -24.00 10.76 0.00
C MET A 278 -24.98 9.65 -0.36
N LYS A 279 -25.23 9.44 -1.66
CA LYS A 279 -26.07 8.34 -2.12
C LYS A 279 -25.43 6.99 -1.82
N ALA A 280 -24.17 6.79 -2.22
CA ALA A 280 -23.44 5.54 -1.93
C ALA A 280 -23.24 5.31 -0.43
N LEU A 281 -23.08 6.38 0.33
CA LEU A 281 -23.00 6.33 1.80
C LEU A 281 -24.31 5.83 2.41
N SER A 282 -25.46 6.33 1.94
CA SER A 282 -26.80 5.89 2.36
C SER A 282 -27.04 4.42 2.02
N GLU A 283 -26.77 4.03 0.77
CA GLU A 283 -26.93 2.65 0.31
C GLU A 283 -26.07 1.69 1.15
N TRP A 284 -24.85 2.05 1.43
CA TRP A 284 -23.96 1.23 2.25
C TRP A 284 -24.45 1.14 3.72
N ALA A 285 -24.92 2.23 4.31
CA ALA A 285 -25.49 2.19 5.67
C ALA A 285 -26.70 1.23 5.75
N GLU A 286 -27.53 1.20 4.71
CA GLU A 286 -28.66 0.29 4.62
C GLU A 286 -28.24 -1.18 4.42
N GLU A 287 -27.19 -1.43 3.62
CA GLU A 287 -26.57 -2.77 3.49
C GLU A 287 -26.09 -3.29 4.86
N GLU A 288 -25.38 -2.44 5.62
CA GLU A 288 -24.85 -2.78 6.95
C GLU A 288 -25.94 -3.06 7.98
N ILE A 289 -27.02 -2.25 8.00
CA ILE A 289 -28.18 -2.47 8.87
C ILE A 289 -28.90 -3.78 8.50
N ALA A 290 -28.98 -4.09 7.22
CA ALA A 290 -29.61 -5.34 6.76
C ALA A 290 -28.79 -6.58 7.15
N LEU A 291 -27.45 -6.45 7.21
CA LEU A 291 -26.56 -7.52 7.65
C LEU A 291 -26.55 -7.67 9.17
N ASN A 292 -26.57 -6.56 9.90
CA ASN A 292 -26.58 -6.54 11.35
C ASN A 292 -27.40 -5.34 11.87
N ALA A 293 -28.63 -5.59 12.31
CA ALA A 293 -29.52 -4.56 12.86
C ALA A 293 -28.98 -3.93 14.17
N GLU A 294 -28.05 -4.59 14.86
CA GLU A 294 -27.39 -4.10 16.07
C GLU A 294 -26.09 -3.31 15.76
N ASN A 295 -25.83 -2.97 14.48
CA ASN A 295 -24.70 -2.13 14.10
C ASN A 295 -25.00 -0.65 14.38
N LYS A 296 -24.62 -0.17 15.58
CA LYS A 296 -24.82 1.24 16.00
C LYS A 296 -24.20 2.25 15.04
N MET A 297 -23.04 1.90 14.43
CA MET A 297 -22.33 2.79 13.49
C MET A 297 -23.10 2.95 12.18
N ALA A 298 -23.73 1.89 11.69
CA ALA A 298 -24.55 1.96 10.48
C ALA A 298 -25.82 2.81 10.70
N TRP A 299 -26.46 2.72 11.87
CA TRP A 299 -27.57 3.59 12.24
C TRP A 299 -27.12 5.04 12.39
N ALA A 300 -25.97 5.30 13.02
CA ALA A 300 -25.39 6.64 13.13
C ALA A 300 -25.10 7.25 11.75
N LEU A 301 -24.53 6.47 10.86
CA LEU A 301 -24.24 6.88 9.48
C LEU A 301 -25.51 7.20 8.70
N LYS A 302 -26.54 6.36 8.80
CA LYS A 302 -27.87 6.63 8.19
C LYS A 302 -28.44 7.94 8.70
N GLY A 303 -28.38 8.16 10.00
CA GLY A 303 -28.82 9.41 10.63
C GLY A 303 -28.05 10.63 10.13
N GLU A 304 -26.73 10.52 9.96
CA GLU A 304 -25.90 11.60 9.42
C GLU A 304 -26.26 11.98 7.98
N VAL A 305 -26.47 10.98 7.11
CA VAL A 305 -26.92 11.23 5.73
C VAL A 305 -28.27 11.92 5.72
N GLN A 306 -29.22 11.46 6.53
CA GLN A 306 -30.55 12.05 6.64
C GLN A 306 -30.48 13.48 7.23
N MET A 307 -29.65 13.72 8.22
CA MET A 307 -29.39 15.05 8.78
C MET A 307 -28.84 16.02 7.72
N ASN A 308 -27.87 15.59 6.93
CA ASN A 308 -27.30 16.39 5.83
C ASN A 308 -28.33 16.72 4.74
N ASN A 309 -29.29 15.81 4.50
CA ASN A 309 -30.43 16.03 3.61
C ASN A 309 -31.57 16.85 4.22
N ARG A 310 -31.46 17.25 5.51
CA ARG A 310 -32.50 17.93 6.29
C ARG A 310 -33.76 17.07 6.50
N GLU A 311 -33.63 15.77 6.45
CA GLU A 311 -34.67 14.82 6.74
C GLU A 311 -34.74 14.58 8.26
N TRP A 312 -35.05 15.68 9.02
CA TRP A 312 -34.85 15.75 10.47
C TRP A 312 -35.53 14.62 11.24
N ASP A 313 -36.77 14.28 10.93
CA ASP A 313 -37.51 13.22 11.63
C ASP A 313 -36.88 11.84 11.36
N ALA A 314 -36.49 11.56 10.14
CA ALA A 314 -35.85 10.30 9.78
C ALA A 314 -34.47 10.19 10.46
N ALA A 315 -33.71 11.29 10.50
CA ALA A 315 -32.41 11.35 11.18
C ALA A 315 -32.53 11.05 12.68
N VAL A 316 -33.52 11.68 13.36
CA VAL A 316 -33.79 11.44 14.79
C VAL A 316 -34.12 9.97 15.02
N GLU A 317 -34.96 9.34 14.21
CA GLU A 317 -35.29 7.92 14.36
C GLU A 317 -34.06 7.00 14.14
N SER A 318 -33.19 7.31 13.19
CA SER A 318 -31.96 6.56 12.98
C SER A 318 -31.00 6.72 14.15
N TYR A 319 -30.84 7.95 14.67
CA TYR A 319 -30.01 8.17 15.87
C TYR A 319 -30.59 7.51 17.12
N LYS A 320 -31.92 7.49 17.28
CA LYS A 320 -32.59 6.74 18.38
C LYS A 320 -32.23 5.26 18.34
N LYS A 321 -32.19 4.64 17.14
CA LYS A 321 -31.75 3.25 16.96
C LYS A 321 -30.31 3.04 17.41
N ALA A 322 -29.40 3.94 17.05
CA ALA A 322 -28.01 3.88 17.50
C ALA A 322 -27.89 4.03 19.03
N ILE A 323 -28.71 4.91 19.64
CA ILE A 323 -28.76 5.15 21.10
C ILE A 323 -29.42 3.96 21.87
N GLU A 324 -30.42 3.30 21.27
CA GLU A 324 -30.99 2.06 21.82
C GLU A 324 -29.92 0.96 21.98
N ILE A 325 -28.97 0.87 21.00
CA ILE A 325 -27.89 -0.11 21.03
C ILE A 325 -26.77 0.33 21.98
N ASP A 326 -26.41 1.61 21.97
CA ASP A 326 -25.37 2.21 22.81
C ASP A 326 -25.89 3.50 23.46
N PRO A 327 -26.43 3.42 24.71
CA PRO A 327 -27.00 4.57 25.41
C PRO A 327 -26.03 5.72 25.72
N ASP A 328 -24.74 5.51 25.60
CA ASP A 328 -23.69 6.52 25.79
C ASP A 328 -23.05 6.98 24.50
N PHE A 329 -23.62 6.65 23.32
CA PHE A 329 -23.12 7.08 22.04
C PHE A 329 -23.35 8.59 21.84
N ILE A 330 -22.45 9.37 22.39
CA ILE A 330 -22.59 10.83 22.55
C ILE A 330 -22.85 11.57 21.24
N GLN A 331 -22.20 11.19 20.12
CA GLN A 331 -22.42 11.84 18.83
C GLN A 331 -23.86 11.68 18.35
N CYS A 332 -24.46 10.51 18.52
CA CYS A 332 -25.85 10.25 18.12
C CYS A 332 -26.83 10.99 19.05
N ILE A 333 -26.57 11.02 20.36
CA ILE A 333 -27.33 11.77 21.32
C ILE A 333 -27.33 13.27 20.98
N PHE A 334 -26.15 13.82 20.78
CA PHE A 334 -26.00 15.23 20.39
C PHE A 334 -26.71 15.55 19.07
N ASN A 335 -26.47 14.74 18.03
CA ASN A 335 -27.04 14.95 16.71
C ASN A 335 -28.57 14.82 16.69
N ALA A 336 -29.14 13.92 17.46
CA ALA A 336 -30.60 13.84 17.62
C ALA A 336 -31.18 15.14 18.17
N GLY A 337 -30.56 15.72 19.22
CA GLY A 337 -30.93 17.01 19.76
C GLY A 337 -30.77 18.15 18.79
N VAL A 338 -29.66 18.16 18.01
CA VAL A 338 -29.42 19.17 16.96
C VAL A 338 -30.44 19.06 15.83
N CYS A 339 -30.83 17.85 15.39
CA CYS A 339 -31.86 17.65 14.38
C CYS A 339 -33.19 18.22 14.80
N LEU A 340 -33.63 17.93 16.05
CA LEU A 340 -34.86 18.48 16.61
C LEU A 340 -34.80 20.01 16.73
N ASN A 341 -33.69 20.58 17.19
CA ASN A 341 -33.53 22.03 17.27
C ASN A 341 -33.62 22.66 15.86
N SER A 342 -32.94 22.07 14.84
CA SER A 342 -32.98 22.53 13.46
C SER A 342 -34.38 22.44 12.86
N LYS A 343 -35.11 21.34 13.11
CA LYS A 343 -36.52 21.18 12.75
C LYS A 343 -37.40 22.27 13.36
N ALA A 344 -37.20 22.59 14.64
CA ALA A 344 -37.94 23.65 15.32
C ALA A 344 -37.67 25.03 14.71
N ILE A 345 -36.41 25.32 14.35
CA ILE A 345 -36.02 26.58 13.69
C ILE A 345 -36.68 26.67 12.31
N GLU A 346 -36.60 25.65 11.49
CA GLU A 346 -37.23 25.63 10.16
C GLU A 346 -38.77 25.75 10.23
N LEU A 347 -39.38 25.07 11.22
CA LEU A 347 -40.83 25.19 11.46
C LEU A 347 -41.18 26.60 11.87
N LYS A 348 -40.44 27.22 12.77
CA LYS A 348 -40.63 28.62 13.19
C LYS A 348 -40.60 29.56 11.98
N ASP A 349 -39.56 29.45 11.13
CA ASP A 349 -39.39 30.30 9.96
C ASP A 349 -40.53 30.12 8.95
N LYS A 350 -40.96 28.86 8.75
CA LYS A 350 -42.08 28.54 7.89
C LYS A 350 -43.44 29.09 8.38
N LEU A 351 -43.66 29.13 9.71
CA LEU A 351 -44.91 29.53 10.33
C LEU A 351 -44.95 30.99 10.76
N ALA A 352 -43.84 31.71 10.71
CA ALA A 352 -43.75 33.12 11.04
C ALA A 352 -44.55 33.98 10.07
N ASP A 353 -45.29 34.95 10.59
CA ASP A 353 -45.97 35.96 9.81
C ASP A 353 -44.96 36.78 8.99
N LYS A 354 -45.18 36.90 7.69
CA LYS A 354 -44.23 37.56 6.77
C LYS A 354 -43.98 39.05 7.04
N ASN A 355 -44.89 39.70 7.71
CA ASN A 355 -44.80 41.14 7.97
C ASN A 355 -44.26 41.46 9.37
N THR A 356 -44.63 40.63 10.34
CA THR A 356 -44.27 40.89 11.75
C THR A 356 -43.16 39.95 12.28
N GLY A 357 -42.88 38.85 11.59
CA GLY A 357 -42.01 37.80 12.07
C GLY A 357 -42.56 37.03 13.28
N GLY A 358 -43.78 37.35 13.71
CA GLY A 358 -44.40 36.73 14.90
C GLY A 358 -45.06 35.39 14.62
N LEU A 359 -45.25 34.57 15.66
CA LEU A 359 -46.00 33.34 15.61
C LEU A 359 -47.35 33.51 16.30
N THR A 360 -48.37 32.87 15.77
CA THR A 360 -49.62 32.65 16.55
C THR A 360 -49.33 31.76 17.76
N LYS A 361 -50.14 31.85 18.83
CA LYS A 361 -49.96 31.00 20.01
C LYS A 361 -49.89 29.51 19.64
N ALA A 362 -50.81 29.02 18.81
CA ALA A 362 -50.85 27.63 18.36
C ALA A 362 -49.57 27.22 17.64
N ASN A 363 -48.99 28.09 16.81
CA ASN A 363 -47.71 27.84 16.09
C ASN A 363 -46.51 27.88 17.05
N ALA A 364 -46.51 28.80 18.01
CA ALA A 364 -45.46 28.86 19.04
C ALA A 364 -45.48 27.60 19.90
N ASP A 365 -46.67 27.08 20.28
CA ASP A 365 -46.81 25.86 21.05
C ASP A 365 -46.26 24.63 20.28
N LYS A 366 -46.45 24.54 18.95
CA LYS A 366 -45.86 23.48 18.11
C LYS A 366 -44.33 23.54 18.11
N VAL A 367 -43.75 24.72 17.94
CA VAL A 367 -42.29 24.89 17.98
C VAL A 367 -41.73 24.53 19.36
N LYS A 368 -42.39 24.98 20.42
CA LYS A 368 -41.98 24.66 21.79
C LYS A 368 -42.03 23.15 22.09
N ALA A 369 -43.00 22.43 21.56
CA ALA A 369 -43.09 20.97 21.75
C ALA A 369 -41.86 20.26 21.19
N ILE A 370 -41.39 20.63 19.98
CA ILE A 370 -40.18 20.06 19.36
C ILE A 370 -38.93 20.42 20.17
N LEU A 371 -38.82 21.68 20.63
CA LEU A 371 -37.70 22.12 21.47
C LEU A 371 -37.65 21.39 22.80
N THR A 372 -38.82 21.10 23.38
CA THR A 372 -38.93 20.32 24.63
C THR A 372 -38.49 18.86 24.40
N GLU A 373 -38.77 18.30 23.23
CA GLU A 373 -38.29 16.96 22.85
C GLU A 373 -36.77 16.94 22.65
N ALA A 374 -36.14 18.02 22.10
CA ALA A 374 -34.72 18.14 21.91
C ALA A 374 -33.91 18.20 23.19
N LEU A 375 -34.50 18.78 24.25
CA LEU A 375 -33.81 19.13 25.49
C LEU A 375 -33.09 17.97 26.16
N PRO A 376 -33.77 16.81 26.42
CA PRO A 376 -33.14 15.68 27.11
C PRO A 376 -31.93 15.11 26.40
N TYR A 377 -31.90 15.17 25.05
CA TYR A 377 -30.74 14.73 24.27
C TYR A 377 -29.51 15.64 24.49
N LEU A 378 -29.71 16.95 24.47
CA LEU A 378 -28.61 17.89 24.63
C LEU A 378 -28.17 18.01 26.09
N GLU A 379 -29.09 17.91 27.08
CA GLU A 379 -28.73 17.80 28.49
C GLU A 379 -27.92 16.53 28.75
N ARG A 380 -28.30 15.39 28.13
CA ARG A 380 -27.52 14.15 28.23
C ARG A 380 -26.15 14.26 27.59
N ALA A 381 -26.04 14.95 26.43
CA ALA A 381 -24.74 15.24 25.81
C ALA A 381 -23.85 16.09 26.73
N GLN A 382 -24.42 17.08 27.46
CA GLN A 382 -23.70 17.87 28.47
C GLN A 382 -23.21 17.00 29.64
N GLU A 383 -24.02 16.09 30.13
CA GLU A 383 -23.63 15.16 31.19
C GLU A 383 -22.47 14.25 30.79
N LEU A 384 -22.49 13.73 29.57
CA LEU A 384 -21.48 12.79 29.04
C LEU A 384 -20.18 13.47 28.62
N ASP A 385 -20.21 14.79 28.35
CA ASP A 385 -19.04 15.58 27.87
C ASP A 385 -19.06 16.99 28.48
N PRO A 386 -18.93 17.13 29.81
CA PRO A 386 -19.02 18.42 30.47
C PRO A 386 -17.98 19.44 29.98
N ASP A 387 -16.80 18.96 29.55
CA ASP A 387 -15.70 19.78 29.09
C ASP A 387 -15.81 20.14 27.59
N ARG A 388 -16.81 19.65 26.89
CA ARG A 388 -17.08 19.93 25.46
C ARG A 388 -15.96 19.49 24.51
N GLU A 389 -15.25 18.47 24.87
CA GLU A 389 -14.15 17.91 24.05
C GLU A 389 -14.67 17.15 22.82
N LYS A 390 -15.80 16.43 22.99
CA LYS A 390 -16.38 15.56 21.95
C LYS A 390 -17.47 16.25 21.13
N VAL A 391 -18.37 17.00 21.80
CA VAL A 391 -19.51 17.67 21.15
C VAL A 391 -19.74 19.08 21.69
N LYS A 392 -20.26 19.99 20.85
CA LYS A 392 -20.45 21.41 21.18
C LYS A 392 -21.87 21.72 21.62
N TRP A 393 -22.31 21.08 22.72
CA TRP A 393 -23.69 21.14 23.24
C TRP A 393 -24.14 22.51 23.73
N ALA A 394 -23.25 23.38 24.16
CA ALA A 394 -23.61 24.63 24.84
C ALA A 394 -24.45 25.59 23.96
N TYR A 395 -24.10 25.77 22.68
CA TYR A 395 -24.83 26.68 21.81
C TYR A 395 -26.25 26.19 21.47
N PRO A 396 -26.49 24.93 21.09
CA PRO A 396 -27.84 24.41 20.92
C PRO A 396 -28.67 24.48 22.18
N LEU A 397 -28.14 24.21 23.38
CA LEU A 397 -28.83 24.37 24.64
C LEU A 397 -29.22 25.82 24.91
N TYR A 398 -28.28 26.77 24.65
CA TYR A 398 -28.59 28.19 24.73
C TYR A 398 -29.83 28.55 23.90
N GLN A 399 -29.83 28.18 22.62
CA GLN A 399 -30.92 28.46 21.70
C GLN A 399 -32.27 27.89 22.21
N ILE A 400 -32.28 26.69 22.73
CA ILE A 400 -33.47 26.03 23.19
C ILE A 400 -33.99 26.71 24.47
N TYR A 401 -33.16 26.91 25.50
CA TYR A 401 -33.55 27.53 26.72
C TYR A 401 -34.06 28.95 26.52
N TYR A 402 -33.40 29.72 25.66
CA TYR A 402 -33.85 31.06 25.26
C TYR A 402 -35.25 31.03 24.62
N SER A 403 -35.46 30.10 23.66
CA SER A 403 -36.74 29.95 22.96
C SER A 403 -37.87 29.44 23.85
N LEU A 404 -37.55 28.64 24.87
CA LEU A 404 -38.51 28.15 25.88
C LEU A 404 -38.77 29.18 26.99
N GLY A 405 -38.01 30.27 27.04
CA GLY A 405 -38.14 31.33 28.06
C GLY A 405 -37.49 30.98 29.40
N ASN A 406 -36.60 29.99 29.45
CA ASN A 406 -35.84 29.65 30.66
C ASN A 406 -34.59 30.56 30.74
N LYS A 407 -34.82 31.77 31.28
CA LYS A 407 -33.79 32.79 31.35
C LYS A 407 -32.54 32.35 32.11
N ALA A 408 -32.71 31.71 33.26
CA ALA A 408 -31.59 31.32 34.13
C ALA A 408 -30.63 30.36 33.39
N LYS A 409 -31.18 29.30 32.78
CA LYS A 409 -30.38 28.33 32.04
C LYS A 409 -29.82 28.90 30.70
N SER A 410 -30.56 29.81 30.04
CA SER A 410 -30.05 30.44 28.84
C SER A 410 -28.86 31.35 29.16
N ASP A 411 -28.94 32.16 30.24
CA ASP A 411 -27.82 33.04 30.66
C ASP A 411 -26.58 32.19 31.06
N GLU A 412 -26.77 31.05 31.71
CA GLU A 412 -25.69 30.11 32.02
C GLU A 412 -25.02 29.56 30.74
N MET A 413 -25.80 29.09 29.78
CA MET A 413 -25.28 28.57 28.51
C MET A 413 -24.61 29.68 27.69
N GLU A 414 -25.18 30.89 27.70
CA GLU A 414 -24.57 32.03 27.02
C GLU A 414 -23.18 32.36 27.58
N ALA A 415 -23.04 32.34 28.92
CA ALA A 415 -21.76 32.53 29.59
C ALA A 415 -20.70 31.50 29.13
N ILE A 416 -21.11 30.23 28.99
CA ILE A 416 -20.24 29.15 28.49
C ILE A 416 -19.86 29.38 27.01
N VAL A 417 -20.83 29.78 26.19
CA VAL A 417 -20.57 30.04 24.74
C VAL A 417 -19.62 31.23 24.56
N ASN A 418 -19.81 32.31 25.33
CA ASN A 418 -19.02 33.53 25.24
C ASN A 418 -17.68 33.46 25.98
N GLY A 419 -17.57 32.60 26.99
CA GLY A 419 -16.36 32.44 27.78
C GLY A 419 -15.22 31.68 27.10
N GLY A 420 -15.42 31.19 25.90
CA GLY A 420 -14.46 30.53 25.01
C GLY A 420 -13.56 29.52 25.72
N ASN A 421 -13.91 28.27 25.68
CA ASN A 421 -13.01 27.10 25.45
C ASN A 421 -13.82 25.86 25.53
#